data_425288f0837e0ccb76a0eec8371a11ea
#
_entry.id   425288f0837e0ccb76a0eec8371a11ea
#
_cell.length_a   1.000
_cell.length_b   1.000
_cell.length_c   1.000
_cell.angle_alpha   90.00
_cell.angle_beta   90.00
_cell.angle_gamma   90.00
#
_symmetry.space_group_name_H-M   'P 1'
#
loop_
_entity.id
_entity.type
_entity.pdbx_description
1 polymer ?
#
loop_
_entity_poly.entity_id
_entity_poly.type
_entity_poly.pdbx_seq_one_letter_code
_entity_poly.pdbx_strand_id
1 'polypeptide(L)'
;MAIGEAYAQLLEADRTYLRAQLGAYAACDDPEICAAVRGGFGDLVTYVERVSGMDAADVSRFFARGMLENVLAAMHAPTESWGTRLIDGCKY
;
A
#
# COMPACT_ATOMS: atom_id res chain seq x y z
N MET A 1 -16.51 6.28 -3.25
CA MET A 1 -15.21 6.29 -2.54
C MET A 1 -14.18 5.58 -3.39
N ALA A 2 -13.03 6.19 -3.58
CA ALA A 2 -11.93 5.56 -4.30
C ALA A 2 -11.30 4.44 -3.44
N ILE A 3 -10.76 3.41 -4.10
CA ILE A 3 -10.10 2.30 -3.42
C ILE A 3 -8.97 2.82 -2.50
N GLY A 4 -8.20 3.82 -2.96
CA GLY A 4 -7.12 4.40 -2.18
C GLY A 4 -7.60 5.06 -0.89
N GLU A 5 -8.75 5.72 -0.91
CA GLU A 5 -9.33 6.32 0.30
C GLU A 5 -9.79 5.26 1.29
N ALA A 6 -10.42 4.19 0.80
CA ALA A 6 -10.83 3.07 1.63
C ALA A 6 -9.62 2.40 2.30
N TYR A 7 -8.53 2.25 1.55
CA TYR A 7 -7.29 1.68 2.07
C TYR A 7 -6.67 2.56 3.15
N ALA A 8 -6.61 3.88 2.93
CA ALA A 8 -6.10 4.81 3.92
C ALA A 8 -6.91 4.77 5.22
N GLN A 9 -8.24 4.69 5.11
CA GLN A 9 -9.12 4.54 6.27
C GLN A 9 -8.87 3.25 7.02
N LEU A 10 -8.63 2.15 6.30
CA LEU A 10 -8.31 0.86 6.92
C LEU A 10 -7.00 0.95 7.71
N LEU A 11 -5.97 1.59 7.17
CA LEU A 11 -4.69 1.75 7.84
C LEU A 11 -4.81 2.55 9.14
N GLU A 12 -5.67 3.57 9.15
CA GLU A 12 -5.92 4.35 10.36
C GLU A 12 -6.69 3.54 11.42
N ALA A 13 -7.64 2.73 10.97
CA ALA A 13 -8.50 1.96 11.87
C ALA A 13 -7.81 0.73 12.44
N ASP A 14 -6.91 0.08 11.68
CA ASP A 14 -6.28 -1.17 12.09
C ASP A 14 -4.76 -1.15 11.86
N ARG A 15 -4.06 -0.65 12.86
CA ARG A 15 -2.60 -0.59 12.83
C ARG A 15 -1.95 -1.96 12.98
N THR A 16 -2.66 -2.95 13.52
CA THR A 16 -2.16 -4.32 13.61
C THR A 16 -1.92 -4.89 12.21
N TYR A 17 -2.86 -4.68 11.31
CA TYR A 17 -2.72 -5.10 9.92
C TYR A 17 -1.54 -4.41 9.23
N LEU A 18 -1.41 -3.11 9.41
CA LEU A 18 -0.30 -2.33 8.85
C LEU A 18 1.05 -2.85 9.34
N ARG A 19 1.18 -3.09 10.64
CA ARG A 19 2.43 -3.56 11.25
C ARG A 19 2.77 -4.97 10.75
N ALA A 20 1.78 -5.85 10.64
CA ALA A 20 1.98 -7.20 10.13
C ALA A 20 2.46 -7.18 8.67
N GLN A 21 1.87 -6.32 7.85
CA GLN A 21 2.23 -6.17 6.45
C GLN A 21 3.69 -5.72 6.28
N LEU A 22 4.07 -4.64 6.96
CA LEU A 22 5.44 -4.11 6.87
C LEU A 22 6.46 -5.07 7.47
N GLY A 23 6.10 -5.74 8.57
CA GLY A 23 6.94 -6.77 9.18
C GLY A 23 7.17 -7.94 8.25
N ALA A 24 6.18 -8.35 7.48
CA ALA A 24 6.32 -9.43 6.50
C ALA A 24 7.32 -9.07 5.40
N TYR A 25 7.29 -7.83 4.90
CA TYR A 25 8.27 -7.38 3.91
C TYR A 25 9.69 -7.39 4.49
N ALA A 26 9.84 -6.95 5.73
CA ALA A 26 11.13 -6.92 6.41
C ALA A 26 11.66 -8.34 6.71
N ALA A 27 10.79 -9.34 6.77
CA ALA A 27 11.15 -10.73 7.05
C ALA A 27 11.49 -11.54 5.79
N CYS A 28 11.59 -10.91 4.62
CA CYS A 28 11.80 -11.59 3.34
C CYS A 28 13.20 -12.20 3.16
N ASP A 29 14.07 -12.09 4.15
CA ASP A 29 15.31 -12.88 4.18
C ASP A 29 15.02 -14.37 4.41
N ASP A 30 13.88 -14.70 5.01
CA ASP A 30 13.40 -16.06 5.11
C ASP A 30 12.74 -16.47 3.79
N PRO A 31 13.25 -17.53 3.10
CA PRO A 31 12.72 -17.91 1.79
C PRO A 31 11.25 -18.30 1.79
N GLU A 32 10.76 -18.94 2.83
CA GLU A 32 9.35 -19.33 2.93
C GLU A 32 8.44 -18.12 3.07
N ILE A 33 8.84 -17.19 3.95
CA ILE A 33 8.11 -15.94 4.15
C ILE A 33 8.12 -15.13 2.85
N CYS A 34 9.28 -15.02 2.21
CA CYS A 34 9.42 -14.27 0.97
C CYS A 34 8.53 -14.83 -0.14
N ALA A 35 8.48 -16.17 -0.29
CA ALA A 35 7.63 -16.79 -1.30
C ALA A 35 6.15 -16.48 -1.05
N ALA A 36 5.69 -16.56 0.19
CA ALA A 36 4.31 -16.26 0.55
C ALA A 36 3.97 -14.78 0.30
N VAL A 37 4.88 -13.88 0.69
CA VAL A 37 4.68 -12.43 0.51
C VAL A 37 4.61 -12.07 -0.97
N ARG A 38 5.54 -12.59 -1.78
CA ARG A 38 5.54 -12.33 -3.22
C ARG A 38 4.31 -12.89 -3.90
N GLY A 39 3.89 -14.09 -3.52
CA GLY A 39 2.67 -14.71 -4.07
C GLY A 39 1.42 -13.89 -3.75
N GLY A 40 1.27 -13.49 -2.51
CA GLY A 40 0.14 -12.67 -2.08
C GLY A 40 0.12 -11.30 -2.73
N PHE A 41 1.27 -10.66 -2.84
CA PHE A 41 1.38 -9.35 -3.48
C PHE A 41 1.05 -9.44 -4.98
N GLY A 42 1.57 -10.46 -5.67
CA GLY A 42 1.26 -10.69 -7.07
C GLY A 42 -0.22 -10.94 -7.32
N ASP A 43 -0.86 -11.71 -6.45
CA ASP A 43 -2.30 -11.94 -6.52
C ASP A 43 -3.08 -10.63 -6.33
N LEU A 44 -2.64 -9.77 -5.43
CA LEU A 44 -3.26 -8.47 -5.21
C LEU A 44 -3.11 -7.57 -6.44
N VAL A 45 -1.93 -7.53 -7.06
CA VAL A 45 -1.71 -6.77 -8.29
C VAL A 45 -2.65 -7.24 -9.39
N THR A 46 -2.73 -8.54 -9.61
CA THR A 46 -3.62 -9.14 -10.62
C THR A 46 -5.08 -8.80 -10.34
N TYR A 47 -5.49 -8.87 -9.09
CA TYR A 47 -6.85 -8.53 -8.69
C TYR A 47 -7.18 -7.05 -9.00
N VAL A 48 -6.28 -6.13 -8.62
CA VAL A 48 -6.49 -4.69 -8.87
C VAL A 48 -6.54 -4.39 -10.37
N GLU A 49 -5.65 -4.99 -11.15
CA GLU A 49 -5.66 -4.85 -12.61
C GLU A 49 -7.00 -5.25 -13.21
N ARG A 50 -7.51 -6.39 -12.77
CA ARG A 50 -8.75 -6.95 -13.30
C ARG A 50 -9.98 -6.13 -12.89
N VAL A 51 -10.07 -5.76 -11.63
CA VAL A 51 -11.27 -5.10 -11.07
C VAL A 51 -11.35 -3.65 -11.46
N SER A 52 -10.20 -2.96 -11.51
CA SER A 52 -10.18 -1.51 -11.76
C SER A 52 -10.31 -1.14 -13.23
N GLY A 53 -9.84 -1.98 -14.14
CA GLY A 53 -9.75 -1.63 -15.55
C GLY A 53 -8.74 -0.53 -15.86
N MET A 54 -7.92 -0.13 -14.88
CA MET A 54 -6.89 0.91 -15.06
C MET A 54 -5.77 0.41 -15.97
N ASP A 55 -5.10 1.35 -16.66
CA ASP A 55 -3.91 1.01 -17.42
C ASP A 55 -2.71 0.76 -16.49
N ALA A 56 -1.60 0.31 -17.08
CA ALA A 56 -0.42 -0.05 -16.31
C ALA A 56 0.15 1.12 -15.51
N ALA A 57 0.12 2.33 -16.05
CA ALA A 57 0.63 3.51 -15.37
C ALA A 57 -0.21 3.84 -14.13
N ASP A 58 -1.53 3.77 -14.24
CA ASP A 58 -2.42 4.05 -13.13
C ASP A 58 -2.35 2.97 -12.05
N VAL A 59 -2.23 1.70 -12.43
CA VAL A 59 -2.01 0.62 -11.47
C VAL A 59 -0.71 0.86 -10.69
N SER A 60 0.35 1.23 -11.40
CA SER A 60 1.64 1.55 -10.78
C SER A 60 1.52 2.68 -9.76
N ARG A 61 0.83 3.77 -10.13
CA ARG A 61 0.60 4.91 -9.22
C ARG A 61 -0.24 4.51 -8.01
N PHE A 62 -1.24 3.66 -8.22
CA PHE A 62 -2.08 3.15 -7.13
C PHE A 62 -1.24 2.42 -6.08
N PHE A 63 -0.36 1.52 -6.52
CA PHE A 63 0.50 0.77 -5.60
C PHE A 63 1.57 1.66 -4.96
N ALA A 64 2.14 2.60 -5.71
CA ALA A 64 3.12 3.55 -5.18
C ALA A 64 2.50 4.41 -4.08
N ARG A 65 1.30 4.94 -4.33
CA ARG A 65 0.56 5.72 -3.33
C ARG A 65 0.22 4.88 -2.11
N GLY A 66 -0.28 3.66 -2.31
CA GLY A 66 -0.64 2.77 -1.21
C GLY A 66 0.55 2.44 -0.33
N MET A 67 1.70 2.15 -0.93
CA MET A 67 2.93 1.86 -0.18
C MET A 67 3.42 3.09 0.57
N LEU A 68 3.36 4.26 -0.05
CA LEU A 68 3.72 5.51 0.62
C LEU A 68 2.81 5.78 1.81
N GLU A 69 1.51 5.55 1.67
CA GLU A 69 0.57 5.67 2.78
C GLU A 69 0.90 4.71 3.92
N ASN A 70 1.33 3.47 3.60
CA ASN A 70 1.78 2.53 4.62
C ASN A 70 2.94 3.08 5.44
N VAL A 71 3.93 3.63 4.76
CA VAL A 71 5.13 4.17 5.42
C VAL A 71 4.78 5.38 6.28
N LEU A 72 3.98 6.30 5.74
CA LEU A 72 3.55 7.49 6.47
C LEU A 72 2.72 7.13 7.70
N ALA A 73 1.81 6.17 7.57
CA ALA A 73 1.01 5.70 8.68
C ALA A 73 1.87 5.02 9.76
N ALA A 74 2.85 4.22 9.35
CA ALA A 74 3.76 3.55 10.28
C ALA A 74 4.58 4.54 11.11
N MET A 75 4.95 5.68 10.51
CA MET A 75 5.71 6.72 11.17
C MET A 75 4.84 7.73 11.94
N HIS A 76 3.52 7.57 11.95
CA HIS A 76 2.60 8.58 12.51
C HIS A 76 2.85 9.98 11.91
N ALA A 77 3.09 10.04 10.62
CA ALA A 77 3.39 11.29 9.94
C ALA A 77 2.19 12.24 10.01
N PRO A 78 2.42 13.54 10.25
CA PRO A 78 1.33 14.52 10.29
C PRO A 78 0.61 14.63 8.94
N THR A 79 -0.72 14.70 8.97
CA THR A 79 -1.53 14.77 7.76
C THR A 79 -1.50 16.15 7.10
N GLU A 80 -1.07 17.20 7.82
CA GLU A 80 -1.11 18.58 7.34
C GLU A 80 0.29 19.14 7.10
N SER A 81 1.18 18.33 6.53
CA SER A 81 2.56 18.74 6.34
C SER A 81 3.11 18.14 5.06
N TRP A 82 4.42 17.84 5.05
CA TRP A 82 5.09 17.22 3.92
C TRP A 82 4.44 15.88 3.49
N GLY A 83 3.80 15.16 4.42
CA GLY A 83 3.11 13.89 4.10
C GLY A 83 1.98 14.10 3.10
N THR A 84 1.17 15.13 3.29
CA THR A 84 0.09 15.47 2.35
C THR A 84 0.65 15.82 0.97
N ARG A 85 1.75 16.57 0.93
CA ARG A 85 2.37 16.92 -0.36
C ARG A 85 2.86 15.71 -1.12
N LEU A 86 3.41 14.72 -0.41
CA LEU A 86 3.86 13.48 -1.04
C LEU A 86 2.68 12.68 -1.62
N ILE A 87 1.61 12.54 -0.85
CA ILE A 87 0.42 11.82 -1.31
C ILE A 87 -0.22 12.54 -2.50
N ASP A 88 -0.32 13.86 -2.45
CA ASP A 88 -0.88 14.63 -3.55
C ASP A 88 -0.08 14.46 -4.85
N GLY A 89 1.23 14.30 -4.76
CA GLY A 89 2.07 14.02 -5.92
C GLY A 89 1.85 12.65 -6.55
N CYS A 90 1.22 11.71 -5.84
CA CYS A 90 0.92 10.36 -6.32
C CYS A 90 -0.51 10.22 -6.86
N LYS A 91 -1.23 11.29 -7.03
CA LYS A 91 -2.60 11.23 -7.56
C LYS A 91 -2.61 10.82 -9.04
N TYR A 92 -3.59 10.03 -9.38
CA TYR A 92 -3.82 9.50 -10.73
C TYR A 92 -5.24 9.77 -11.21
#